data_997da6c36270f342693d85d144a296ef
#
_entry.id   997da6c36270f342693d85d144a296ef
#
_cell.length_a   1.000
_cell.length_b   1.000
_cell.length_c   1.000
_cell.angle_alpha   90.00
_cell.angle_beta   90.00
_cell.angle_gamma   90.00
#
_symmetry.space_group_name_H-M   'P 1'
#
loop_
_entity.id
_entity.type
_entity.pdbx_description
1 polymer ?
#
loop_
_entity_poly.entity_id
_entity_poly.type
_entity_poly.pdbx_seq_one_letter_code
_entity_poly.pdbx_strand_id
1 'polypeptide(L)'
;MSYKSKLKDIKAFVFDVDGVFTDGSIVLMPDGSMSRTMNVLDGYAVTKAIKAGYRIACITGGSDPMVKHRLNYLGITDYYPKSSYKLQNFEDFKDKYGLKNDEVLSMGDDFPDYDMLRLSAIGACPINAVPEIKKIADYISPIHGGKGCVRDVIEQVMKVQGKWTEEDDTASV
;
A
#
# COMPACT_ATOMS: atom_id res chain seq x y z
N MET A 1 14.74 -12.81 12.02
CA MET A 1 13.41 -13.46 12.07
C MET A 1 12.75 -13.32 10.70
N SER A 2 12.02 -14.34 10.26
CA SER A 2 11.27 -14.27 9.00
C SER A 2 10.15 -13.22 9.11
N TYR A 3 9.89 -12.43 8.06
CA TYR A 3 8.77 -11.48 8.01
C TYR A 3 7.42 -12.17 8.33
N LYS A 4 7.30 -13.46 8.03
CA LYS A 4 6.09 -14.26 8.27
C LYS A 4 5.64 -14.29 9.73
N SER A 5 6.58 -14.25 10.67
CA SER A 5 6.24 -14.24 12.09
C SER A 5 5.61 -12.91 12.55
N LYS A 6 5.83 -11.82 11.79
CA LYS A 6 5.29 -10.49 12.08
C LYS A 6 3.88 -10.29 11.52
N LEU A 7 3.45 -11.09 10.53
CA LEU A 7 2.15 -10.91 9.84
C LEU A 7 0.95 -10.95 10.81
N LYS A 8 1.05 -11.72 11.88
CA LYS A 8 -0.01 -11.87 12.90
C LYS A 8 -0.31 -10.59 13.68
N ASP A 9 0.67 -9.67 13.76
CA ASP A 9 0.58 -8.46 14.59
C ASP A 9 0.21 -7.21 13.75
N ILE A 10 0.14 -7.32 12.42
CA ILE A 10 -0.18 -6.22 11.51
C ILE A 10 -1.64 -5.76 11.71
N LYS A 11 -1.82 -4.47 11.90
CA LYS A 11 -3.11 -3.78 12.04
C LYS A 11 -3.36 -2.73 10.97
N ALA A 12 -2.30 -2.28 10.29
CA ALA A 12 -2.38 -1.23 9.29
C ALA A 12 -1.43 -1.47 8.12
N PHE A 13 -1.81 -0.87 7.00
CA PHE A 13 -1.01 -0.86 5.77
C PHE A 13 -0.74 0.57 5.33
N VAL A 14 0.46 0.82 4.84
CA VAL A 14 0.85 2.10 4.24
C VAL A 14 1.45 1.82 2.86
N PHE A 15 0.85 2.40 1.83
CA PHE A 15 1.24 2.19 0.45
C PHE A 15 1.69 3.48 -0.23
N ASP A 16 2.73 3.38 -1.07
CA ASP A 16 2.91 4.35 -2.15
C ASP A 16 1.84 4.13 -3.24
N VAL A 17 1.70 5.07 -4.14
CA VAL A 17 0.77 4.99 -5.27
C VAL A 17 1.49 4.63 -6.56
N ASP A 18 2.38 5.50 -7.03
CA ASP A 18 3.10 5.29 -8.30
C ASP A 18 4.16 4.20 -8.14
N GLY A 19 4.05 3.12 -8.91
CA GLY A 19 4.92 1.95 -8.81
C GLY A 19 4.42 0.86 -7.86
N VAL A 20 3.36 1.10 -7.09
CA VAL A 20 2.72 0.14 -6.15
C VAL A 20 1.27 -0.13 -6.55
N PHE A 21 0.36 0.83 -6.41
CA PHE A 21 -1.00 0.73 -6.94
C PHE A 21 -1.04 0.85 -8.47
N THR A 22 -0.08 1.55 -9.05
CA THR A 22 0.13 1.68 -10.49
C THR A 22 1.43 0.98 -10.89
N ASP A 23 1.67 0.84 -12.18
CA ASP A 23 2.94 0.30 -12.70
C ASP A 23 4.08 1.34 -12.77
N GLY A 24 3.82 2.57 -12.28
CA GLY A 24 4.75 3.70 -12.34
C GLY A 24 4.70 4.49 -13.65
N SER A 25 3.98 4.01 -14.66
CA SER A 25 3.79 4.74 -15.92
C SER A 25 2.75 5.85 -15.76
N ILE A 26 2.97 6.96 -16.46
CA ILE A 26 2.01 8.05 -16.59
C ILE A 26 1.71 8.29 -18.07
N VAL A 27 0.45 8.58 -18.39
CA VAL A 27 0.04 9.02 -19.71
C VAL A 27 -0.12 10.53 -19.67
N LEU A 28 0.67 11.23 -20.48
CA LEU A 28 0.60 12.70 -20.58
C LEU A 28 -0.58 13.10 -21.48
N MET A 29 -1.51 13.87 -20.92
CA MET A 29 -2.72 14.31 -21.63
C MET A 29 -2.50 15.70 -22.22
N PRO A 30 -3.21 16.04 -23.34
CA PRO A 30 -3.06 17.33 -24.00
C PRO A 30 -3.39 18.55 -23.12
N ASP A 31 -4.22 18.39 -22.10
CA ASP A 31 -4.59 19.41 -21.13
C ASP A 31 -3.57 19.60 -20.00
N GLY A 32 -2.46 18.84 -20.05
CA GLY A 32 -1.40 18.88 -19.04
C GLY A 32 -1.67 17.95 -17.83
N SER A 33 -2.80 17.25 -17.80
CA SER A 33 -3.07 16.24 -16.76
C SER A 33 -2.26 14.95 -17.03
N MET A 34 -2.18 14.09 -16.02
CA MET A 34 -1.44 12.83 -16.08
C MET A 34 -2.37 11.69 -15.66
N SER A 35 -2.67 10.79 -16.58
CA SER A 35 -3.49 9.62 -16.28
C SER A 35 -2.65 8.44 -15.79
N ARG A 36 -3.25 7.62 -14.94
CA ARG A 36 -2.69 6.39 -14.38
C ARG A 36 -3.70 5.25 -14.49
N THR A 37 -3.22 4.02 -14.42
CA THR A 37 -4.06 2.83 -14.34
C THR A 37 -3.86 2.13 -13.02
N MET A 38 -4.96 1.65 -12.42
CA MET A 38 -4.96 0.85 -11.20
C MET A 38 -5.61 -0.50 -11.46
N ASN A 39 -5.25 -1.52 -10.67
CA ASN A 39 -5.73 -2.87 -10.83
C ASN A 39 -6.93 -3.15 -9.90
N VAL A 40 -7.97 -3.79 -10.45
CA VAL A 40 -9.18 -4.15 -9.69
C VAL A 40 -8.92 -5.24 -8.63
N LEU A 41 -7.89 -6.09 -8.82
CA LEU A 41 -7.49 -7.09 -7.83
C LEU A 41 -7.03 -6.44 -6.52
N ASP A 42 -6.25 -5.37 -6.64
CA ASP A 42 -5.81 -4.56 -5.50
C ASP A 42 -7.00 -3.86 -4.82
N GLY A 43 -7.93 -3.33 -5.62
CA GLY A 43 -9.15 -2.70 -5.11
C GLY A 43 -9.99 -3.64 -4.25
N TYR A 44 -10.18 -4.88 -4.71
CA TYR A 44 -10.90 -5.89 -3.93
C TYR A 44 -10.24 -6.15 -2.57
N ALA A 45 -8.93 -6.36 -2.56
CA ALA A 45 -8.19 -6.63 -1.32
C ALA A 45 -8.26 -5.46 -0.34
N VAL A 46 -8.12 -4.22 -0.83
CA VAL A 46 -8.25 -3.00 -0.03
C VAL A 46 -9.62 -2.92 0.63
N THR A 47 -10.69 -3.07 -0.14
CA THR A 47 -12.06 -3.00 0.39
C THR A 47 -12.31 -4.08 1.44
N LYS A 48 -11.84 -5.31 1.18
CA LYS A 48 -11.96 -6.42 2.13
C LYS A 48 -11.20 -6.16 3.43
N ALA A 49 -9.98 -5.62 3.34
CA ALA A 49 -9.17 -5.28 4.51
C ALA A 49 -9.83 -4.18 5.35
N ILE A 50 -10.35 -3.12 4.73
CA ILE A 50 -11.05 -2.04 5.44
C ILE A 50 -12.29 -2.57 6.15
N LYS A 51 -13.10 -3.40 5.50
CA LYS A 51 -14.26 -4.07 6.12
C LYS A 51 -13.85 -4.94 7.32
N ALA A 52 -12.67 -5.56 7.27
CA ALA A 52 -12.13 -6.38 8.36
C ALA A 52 -11.48 -5.55 9.49
N GLY A 53 -11.50 -4.22 9.40
CA GLY A 53 -11.05 -3.29 10.45
C GLY A 53 -9.59 -2.83 10.33
N TYR A 54 -8.87 -3.17 9.25
CA TYR A 54 -7.52 -2.65 9.04
C TYR A 54 -7.55 -1.16 8.67
N ARG A 55 -6.53 -0.42 9.10
CA ARG A 55 -6.29 0.96 8.67
C ARG A 55 -5.40 0.95 7.44
N ILE A 56 -5.72 1.74 6.44
CA ILE A 56 -4.93 1.84 5.21
C ILE A 56 -4.68 3.30 4.89
N ALA A 57 -3.42 3.65 4.67
CA ALA A 57 -3.01 4.96 4.19
C ALA A 57 -2.30 4.85 2.84
N CYS A 58 -2.45 5.88 2.01
CA CYS A 58 -1.64 6.10 0.82
C CYS A 58 -0.84 7.39 0.95
N ILE A 59 0.48 7.29 0.80
CA ILE A 59 1.41 8.42 0.89
C ILE A 59 2.13 8.53 -0.45
N THR A 60 1.92 9.63 -1.17
CA THR A 60 2.44 9.81 -2.54
C THR A 60 2.98 11.22 -2.79
N GLY A 61 4.01 11.34 -3.61
CA GLY A 61 4.48 12.63 -4.12
C GLY A 61 3.51 13.27 -5.12
N GLY A 62 2.64 12.49 -5.74
CA GLY A 62 1.63 12.94 -6.70
C GLY A 62 0.42 13.61 -6.02
N SER A 63 -0.44 14.24 -6.85
CA SER A 63 -1.65 14.89 -6.36
C SER A 63 -2.82 14.76 -7.34
N ASP A 64 -2.86 13.68 -8.09
CA ASP A 64 -3.90 13.43 -9.09
C ASP A 64 -5.28 13.29 -8.43
N PRO A 65 -6.29 14.12 -8.82
CA PRO A 65 -7.63 14.05 -8.26
C PRO A 65 -8.34 12.71 -8.52
N MET A 66 -8.06 12.05 -9.65
CA MET A 66 -8.67 10.77 -9.99
C MET A 66 -8.12 9.63 -9.13
N VAL A 67 -6.83 9.70 -8.77
CA VAL A 67 -6.24 8.80 -7.78
C VAL A 67 -6.96 8.95 -6.43
N LYS A 68 -7.11 10.19 -5.94
CA LYS A 68 -7.86 10.47 -4.71
C LYS A 68 -9.29 9.93 -4.78
N HIS A 69 -9.98 10.18 -5.90
CA HIS A 69 -11.34 9.70 -6.11
C HIS A 69 -11.41 8.16 -6.02
N ARG A 70 -10.50 7.47 -6.70
CA ARG A 70 -10.44 6.00 -6.68
C ARG A 70 -10.14 5.46 -5.28
N LEU A 71 -9.18 6.03 -4.57
CA LEU A 71 -8.82 5.61 -3.21
C LEU A 71 -10.00 5.79 -2.24
N ASN A 72 -10.69 6.93 -2.31
CA ASN A 72 -11.89 7.17 -1.51
C ASN A 72 -13.01 6.18 -1.83
N TYR A 73 -13.23 5.86 -3.11
CA TYR A 73 -14.20 4.85 -3.52
C TYR A 73 -13.92 3.48 -2.90
N LEU A 74 -12.63 3.12 -2.77
CA LEU A 74 -12.20 1.88 -2.12
C LEU A 74 -12.27 1.93 -0.59
N GLY A 75 -12.58 3.11 -0.01
CA GLY A 75 -12.67 3.32 1.43
C GLY A 75 -11.37 3.81 2.09
N ILE A 76 -10.32 4.12 1.33
CA ILE A 76 -9.09 4.73 1.87
C ILE A 76 -9.34 6.23 2.04
N THR A 77 -9.44 6.67 3.30
CA THR A 77 -9.63 8.09 3.66
C THR A 77 -8.33 8.78 4.05
N ASP A 78 -7.32 8.01 4.44
CA ASP A 78 -5.99 8.50 4.79
C ASP A 78 -5.11 8.60 3.54
N TYR A 79 -5.23 9.73 2.85
CA TYR A 79 -4.50 10.03 1.63
C TYR A 79 -3.64 11.27 1.81
N TYR A 80 -2.34 11.11 1.67
CA TYR A 80 -1.32 12.12 1.85
C TYR A 80 -0.64 12.44 0.50
N PRO A 81 -1.22 13.35 -0.30
CA PRO A 81 -0.64 13.78 -1.58
C PRO A 81 0.48 14.80 -1.37
N LYS A 82 1.30 15.03 -2.42
CA LYS A 82 2.40 16.02 -2.42
C LYS A 82 3.38 15.80 -1.27
N SER A 83 3.55 14.57 -0.83
CA SER A 83 4.44 14.24 0.26
C SER A 83 5.90 14.33 -0.20
N SER A 84 6.58 15.40 0.19
CA SER A 84 8.02 15.57 -0.05
C SER A 84 8.86 14.75 0.92
N TYR A 85 8.34 14.48 2.11
CA TYR A 85 8.97 13.69 3.18
C TYR A 85 7.95 12.70 3.71
N LYS A 86 7.92 11.49 3.12
CA LYS A 86 6.92 10.46 3.46
C LYS A 86 6.96 10.03 4.93
N LEU A 87 8.13 10.12 5.58
CA LEU A 87 8.27 9.78 7.00
C LEU A 87 7.34 10.60 7.89
N GLN A 88 7.20 11.90 7.67
CA GLN A 88 6.31 12.74 8.47
C GLN A 88 4.87 12.26 8.37
N ASN A 89 4.38 12.04 7.15
CA ASN A 89 3.01 11.55 6.95
C ASN A 89 2.80 10.13 7.50
N PHE A 90 3.84 9.30 7.48
CA PHE A 90 3.82 7.97 8.08
C PHE A 90 3.66 8.07 9.62
N GLU A 91 4.40 8.96 10.28
CA GLU A 91 4.25 9.21 11.71
C GLU A 91 2.88 9.80 12.04
N ASP A 92 2.40 10.82 11.28
CA ASP A 92 1.07 11.42 11.46
C ASP A 92 -0.05 10.36 11.38
N PHE A 93 0.04 9.43 10.42
CA PHE A 93 -0.91 8.33 10.29
C PHE A 93 -0.89 7.40 11.50
N LYS A 94 0.30 7.01 11.96
CA LYS A 94 0.43 6.15 13.15
C LYS A 94 -0.12 6.83 14.40
N ASP A 95 0.24 8.09 14.61
CA ASP A 95 -0.24 8.86 15.77
C ASP A 95 -1.75 9.00 15.79
N LYS A 96 -2.35 9.23 14.62
CA LYS A 96 -3.82 9.33 14.48
C LYS A 96 -4.56 8.10 15.00
N TYR A 97 -3.98 6.92 14.85
CA TYR A 97 -4.63 5.66 15.23
C TYR A 97 -3.94 4.94 16.42
N GLY A 98 -2.94 5.56 17.02
CA GLY A 98 -2.19 4.96 18.13
C GLY A 98 -1.42 3.70 17.74
N LEU A 99 -0.93 3.65 16.50
CA LEU A 99 -0.21 2.49 15.95
C LEU A 99 1.27 2.53 16.31
N LYS A 100 1.82 1.36 16.57
CA LYS A 100 3.26 1.16 16.73
C LYS A 100 3.90 0.73 15.41
N ASN A 101 5.22 0.88 15.30
CA ASN A 101 5.97 0.43 14.13
C ASN A 101 5.80 -1.07 13.85
N ASP A 102 5.71 -1.89 14.89
CA ASP A 102 5.55 -3.35 14.81
C ASP A 102 4.13 -3.80 14.39
N GLU A 103 3.20 -2.86 14.21
CA GLU A 103 1.83 -3.10 13.78
C GLU A 103 1.55 -2.68 12.33
N VAL A 104 2.57 -2.14 11.62
CA VAL A 104 2.40 -1.59 10.27
C VAL A 104 3.19 -2.38 9.24
N LEU A 105 2.55 -2.71 8.11
CA LEU A 105 3.21 -3.15 6.89
C LEU A 105 3.19 -2.00 5.88
N SER A 106 4.36 -1.63 5.37
CA SER A 106 4.48 -0.62 4.31
C SER A 106 4.96 -1.24 3.01
N MET A 107 4.50 -0.71 1.88
CA MET A 107 4.99 -1.09 0.55
C MET A 107 5.32 0.15 -0.27
N GLY A 108 6.51 0.15 -0.86
CA GLY A 108 7.03 1.21 -1.72
C GLY A 108 8.00 0.65 -2.75
N ASP A 109 8.40 1.44 -3.74
CA ASP A 109 9.22 0.97 -4.86
C ASP A 109 10.48 1.79 -5.11
N ASP A 110 10.60 3.01 -4.52
CA ASP A 110 11.70 3.92 -4.80
C ASP A 110 12.18 4.66 -3.54
N PHE A 111 13.26 5.41 -3.66
CA PHE A 111 13.94 6.12 -2.56
C PHE A 111 13.06 6.93 -1.61
N PRO A 112 12.00 7.64 -2.08
CA PRO A 112 11.11 8.36 -1.16
C PRO A 112 10.43 7.48 -0.11
N ASP A 113 10.37 6.16 -0.35
CA ASP A 113 9.75 5.17 0.54
C ASP A 113 10.71 4.61 1.58
N TYR A 114 12.00 4.86 1.45
CA TYR A 114 13.05 4.19 2.20
C TYR A 114 12.82 4.19 3.71
N ASP A 115 12.55 5.37 4.28
CA ASP A 115 12.42 5.52 5.73
C ASP A 115 11.16 4.82 6.27
N MET A 116 10.02 4.96 5.60
CA MET A 116 8.80 4.29 6.04
C MET A 116 8.91 2.76 5.96
N LEU A 117 9.60 2.23 4.93
CA LEU A 117 9.85 0.80 4.82
C LEU A 117 10.75 0.27 5.95
N ARG A 118 11.78 1.04 6.30
CA ARG A 118 12.73 0.68 7.36
C ARG A 118 12.13 0.70 8.76
N LEU A 119 11.16 1.57 9.00
CA LEU A 119 10.52 1.74 10.31
C LEU A 119 9.33 0.80 10.52
N SER A 120 8.73 0.31 9.45
CA SER A 120 7.60 -0.62 9.56
C SER A 120 8.03 -1.98 10.11
N ALA A 121 7.10 -2.72 10.69
CA ALA A 121 7.30 -4.12 11.05
C ALA A 121 7.74 -4.95 9.85
N ILE A 122 7.10 -4.68 8.71
CA ILE A 122 7.40 -5.31 7.43
C ILE A 122 7.49 -4.22 6.38
N GLY A 123 8.68 -3.96 5.87
CA GLY A 123 8.90 -3.20 4.65
C GLY A 123 8.82 -4.13 3.44
N ALA A 124 7.87 -3.89 2.55
CA ALA A 124 7.66 -4.68 1.35
C ALA A 124 7.89 -3.85 0.08
N CYS A 125 8.19 -4.52 -1.03
CA CYS A 125 8.26 -3.87 -2.33
C CYS A 125 7.80 -4.81 -3.45
N PRO A 126 7.31 -4.27 -4.59
CA PRO A 126 7.03 -5.08 -5.77
C PRO A 126 8.33 -5.53 -6.46
N ILE A 127 8.23 -6.52 -7.36
CA ILE A 127 9.40 -7.06 -8.07
C ILE A 127 10.10 -6.03 -8.95
N ASN A 128 9.39 -5.01 -9.41
CA ASN A 128 9.93 -3.92 -10.22
C ASN A 128 10.53 -2.76 -9.42
N ALA A 129 10.54 -2.82 -8.07
CA ALA A 129 11.19 -1.80 -7.25
C ALA A 129 12.68 -1.64 -7.61
N VAL A 130 13.22 -0.44 -7.34
CA VAL A 130 14.65 -0.19 -7.56
C VAL A 130 15.52 -1.08 -6.68
N PRO A 131 16.76 -1.42 -7.13
CA PRO A 131 17.62 -2.35 -6.41
C PRO A 131 17.89 -1.97 -4.95
N GLU A 132 17.96 -0.69 -4.65
CA GLU A 132 18.24 -0.15 -3.32
C GLU A 132 17.09 -0.46 -2.34
N ILE A 133 15.85 -0.34 -2.82
CA ILE A 133 14.66 -0.68 -2.02
C ILE A 133 14.57 -2.20 -1.82
N LYS A 134 14.85 -2.97 -2.84
CA LYS A 134 14.90 -4.45 -2.71
C LYS A 134 15.91 -4.93 -1.66
N LYS A 135 17.03 -4.21 -1.49
CA LYS A 135 18.07 -4.57 -0.49
C LYS A 135 17.59 -4.41 0.94
N ILE A 136 16.67 -3.48 1.21
CA ILE A 136 16.18 -3.20 2.57
C ILE A 136 14.83 -3.83 2.87
N ALA A 137 14.11 -4.31 1.85
CA ALA A 137 12.79 -4.89 2.02
C ALA A 137 12.86 -6.22 2.79
N ASP A 138 11.96 -6.38 3.77
CA ASP A 138 11.74 -7.67 4.45
C ASP A 138 11.06 -8.68 3.50
N TYR A 139 10.25 -8.18 2.56
CA TYR A 139 9.52 -8.97 1.58
C TYR A 139 9.51 -8.32 0.20
N ILE A 140 9.87 -9.08 -0.81
CA ILE A 140 9.75 -8.69 -2.22
C ILE A 140 8.60 -9.50 -2.82
N SER A 141 7.51 -8.82 -3.17
CA SER A 141 6.40 -9.44 -3.89
C SER A 141 6.86 -9.91 -5.28
N PRO A 142 6.53 -11.12 -5.72
CA PRO A 142 6.82 -11.56 -7.07
C PRO A 142 5.95 -10.85 -8.13
N ILE A 143 5.04 -9.99 -7.69
CA ILE A 143 4.07 -9.30 -8.54
C ILE A 143 4.55 -7.85 -8.76
N HIS A 144 4.39 -7.37 -10.00
CA HIS A 144 4.68 -5.99 -10.36
C HIS A 144 3.68 -5.01 -9.73
N GLY A 145 4.14 -3.78 -9.49
CA GLY A 145 3.26 -2.66 -9.19
C GLY A 145 2.16 -2.52 -10.25
N GLY A 146 0.93 -2.19 -9.80
CA GLY A 146 -0.23 -2.10 -10.69
C GLY A 146 -0.75 -3.42 -11.23
N LYS A 147 -0.25 -4.56 -10.72
CA LYS A 147 -0.62 -5.90 -11.21
C LYS A 147 -1.11 -6.84 -10.10
N GLY A 148 -1.32 -6.32 -8.88
CA GLY A 148 -1.82 -7.12 -7.75
C GLY A 148 -0.84 -7.25 -6.59
N CYS A 149 0.25 -6.49 -6.52
CA CYS A 149 1.23 -6.56 -5.43
C CYS A 149 0.65 -6.07 -4.09
N VAL A 150 -0.29 -5.13 -4.12
CA VAL A 150 -1.02 -4.66 -2.93
C VAL A 150 -1.89 -5.78 -2.39
N ARG A 151 -2.63 -6.46 -3.27
CA ARG A 151 -3.42 -7.64 -2.89
C ARG A 151 -2.54 -8.73 -2.29
N ASP A 152 -1.38 -8.99 -2.84
CA ASP A 152 -0.46 -10.02 -2.36
C ASP A 152 -0.16 -9.84 -0.87
N VAL A 153 0.26 -8.66 -0.44
CA VAL A 153 0.61 -8.42 0.97
C VAL A 153 -0.61 -8.36 1.89
N ILE A 154 -1.71 -7.77 1.45
CA ILE A 154 -2.96 -7.74 2.23
C ILE A 154 -3.48 -9.16 2.46
N GLU A 155 -3.53 -9.96 1.40
CA GLU A 155 -4.03 -11.34 1.44
C GLU A 155 -3.19 -12.20 2.37
N GLN A 156 -1.85 -12.07 2.36
CA GLN A 156 -0.96 -12.80 3.27
C GLN A 156 -1.26 -12.47 4.74
N VAL A 157 -1.36 -11.17 5.10
CA VAL A 157 -1.68 -10.75 6.46
C VAL A 157 -3.04 -11.30 6.88
N MET A 158 -4.05 -11.10 6.05
CA MET A 158 -5.42 -11.51 6.38
C MET A 158 -5.57 -13.02 6.48
N LYS A 159 -4.86 -13.80 5.66
CA LYS A 159 -4.84 -15.28 5.75
C LYS A 159 -4.23 -15.75 7.07
N VAL A 160 -3.08 -15.19 7.46
CA VAL A 160 -2.43 -15.54 8.74
C VAL A 160 -3.33 -15.20 9.92
N GLN A 161 -4.11 -14.14 9.84
CA GLN A 161 -5.02 -13.70 10.90
C GLN A 161 -6.43 -14.33 10.80
N GLY A 162 -6.66 -15.25 9.84
CA GLY A 162 -7.97 -15.93 9.66
C GLY A 162 -9.09 -14.99 9.17
N LYS A 163 -8.74 -13.89 8.53
CA LYS A 163 -9.69 -12.85 8.05
C LYS A 163 -9.89 -12.84 6.54
N TRP A 164 -9.15 -13.67 5.81
CA TRP A 164 -9.33 -13.89 4.38
C TRP A 164 -10.18 -15.14 4.18
N THR A 165 -11.50 -15.00 4.27
CA THR A 165 -12.43 -16.11 4.09
C THR A 165 -13.02 -16.10 2.67
N GLU A 166 -13.30 -17.29 2.14
CA GLU A 166 -13.88 -17.45 0.80
C GLU A 166 -15.41 -17.25 0.82
N GLU A 167 -16.03 -17.33 2.00
CA GLU A 167 -17.49 -17.43 2.14
C GLU A 167 -18.24 -16.10 2.19
N ASP A 168 -17.55 -14.95 2.47
CA ASP A 168 -18.26 -13.77 2.93
C ASP A 168 -18.36 -12.61 1.93
N ASP A 169 -17.76 -12.67 0.74
CA ASP A 169 -17.78 -11.49 -0.12
C ASP A 169 -17.70 -11.82 -1.62
N THR A 170 -18.87 -12.06 -2.21
CA THR A 170 -19.03 -12.19 -3.67
C THR A 170 -19.40 -10.86 -4.35
N ALA A 171 -19.48 -9.76 -3.58
CA ALA A 171 -19.83 -8.45 -4.14
C ALA A 171 -18.67 -7.84 -4.94
N SER A 172 -18.98 -7.30 -6.10
CA SER A 172 -18.03 -6.54 -6.93
C SER A 172 -17.65 -5.21 -6.28
N VAL A 173 -16.43 -4.74 -6.53
CA VAL A 173 -15.88 -3.45 -6.10
C VAL A 173 -15.44 -2.59 -7.29
#